data_21e5af587cc4adec1a862ac935641dcf
#
_entry.id   21e5af587cc4adec1a862ac935641dcf
#
_cell.length_a   1.000
_cell.length_b   1.000
_cell.length_c   1.000
_cell.angle_alpha   90.00
_cell.angle_beta   90.00
_cell.angle_gamma   90.00
#
_symmetry.space_group_name_H-M   'P 1'
#
loop_
_entity.id
_entity.type
_entity.pdbx_description
1 polymer ?
#
loop_
_entity_poly.entity_id
_entity_poly.type
_entity_poly.pdbx_seq_one_letter_code
_entity_poly.pdbx_strand_id
1 'polypeptide(L)'
;MSTTLSPDLQSLFRRFGKAFNACDIDGILACVTPDFCWIMARGPEAPHGRIVTGRDALRAALLEREQELTGIRFSEAQVFAAGDNVIGTFRMSATRRADNAAIDLRGCDIYTVRDGLIASKDSYWKQVTPDV
;
A
#
# COMPACT_ATOMS: atom_id res chain seq x y z
N MET A 1 -24.22 4.67 -9.23
CA MET A 1 -23.37 3.61 -8.72
C MET A 1 -22.88 3.96 -7.32
N SER A 2 -22.95 3.01 -6.40
CA SER A 2 -22.49 3.26 -5.02
C SER A 2 -20.96 3.21 -4.94
N THR A 3 -20.38 4.14 -4.18
CA THR A 3 -18.95 4.11 -3.83
C THR A 3 -18.70 3.45 -2.48
N THR A 4 -19.77 3.00 -1.81
CA THR A 4 -19.66 2.35 -0.51
C THR A 4 -19.24 0.90 -0.68
N LEU A 5 -18.21 0.49 0.08
CA LEU A 5 -17.77 -0.89 0.09
C LEU A 5 -18.81 -1.79 0.77
N SER A 6 -18.90 -3.06 0.34
CA SER A 6 -19.65 -4.08 1.06
C SER A 6 -19.06 -4.27 2.47
N PRO A 7 -19.83 -4.79 3.44
CA PRO A 7 -19.29 -5.04 4.78
C PRO A 7 -18.05 -5.93 4.80
N ASP A 8 -17.99 -6.94 3.92
CA ASP A 8 -16.83 -7.83 3.84
C ASP A 8 -15.58 -7.09 3.36
N LEU A 9 -15.73 -6.25 2.34
CA LEU A 9 -14.62 -5.43 1.84
C LEU A 9 -14.21 -4.36 2.85
N GLN A 10 -15.16 -3.75 3.56
CA GLN A 10 -14.84 -2.82 4.64
C GLN A 10 -13.96 -3.50 5.71
N SER A 11 -14.33 -4.72 6.11
CA SER A 11 -13.56 -5.50 7.07
C SER A 11 -12.17 -5.83 6.56
N LEU A 12 -12.06 -6.28 5.31
CA LEU A 12 -10.79 -6.62 4.68
C LEU A 12 -9.83 -5.42 4.67
N PHE A 13 -10.29 -4.27 4.17
CA PHE A 13 -9.43 -3.09 4.06
C PHE A 13 -9.13 -2.46 5.42
N ARG A 14 -10.02 -2.60 6.40
CA ARG A 14 -9.73 -2.18 7.77
C ARG A 14 -8.58 -2.99 8.36
N ARG A 15 -8.62 -4.32 8.21
CA ARG A 15 -7.54 -5.21 8.67
C ARG A 15 -6.23 -4.95 7.95
N PHE A 16 -6.30 -4.75 6.65
CA PHE A 16 -5.13 -4.45 5.82
C PHE A 16 -4.47 -3.13 6.22
N GLY A 17 -5.26 -2.07 6.38
CA GLY A 17 -4.76 -0.76 6.80
C GLY A 17 -4.18 -0.79 8.21
N LYS A 18 -4.82 -1.49 9.13
CA LYS A 18 -4.32 -1.66 10.50
C LYS A 18 -2.98 -2.39 10.51
N ALA A 19 -2.85 -3.45 9.71
CA ALA A 19 -1.61 -4.22 9.61
C ALA A 19 -0.48 -3.37 9.02
N PHE A 20 -0.77 -2.58 7.97
CA PHE A 20 0.23 -1.67 7.40
C PHE A 20 0.69 -0.62 8.43
N ASN A 21 -0.23 -0.05 9.17
CA ASN A 21 0.10 0.99 10.15
C ASN A 21 0.88 0.43 11.35
N ALA A 22 0.68 -0.84 11.67
CA ALA A 22 1.39 -1.52 12.75
C ALA A 22 2.69 -2.19 12.27
N CYS A 23 3.00 -2.12 10.97
CA CYS A 23 4.11 -2.88 10.36
C CYS A 23 3.99 -4.39 10.65
N ASP A 24 2.77 -4.89 10.66
CA ASP A 24 2.45 -6.29 10.91
C ASP A 24 2.46 -7.05 9.59
N ILE A 25 3.62 -7.60 9.23
CA ILE A 25 3.81 -8.27 7.95
C ILE A 25 2.88 -9.48 7.80
N ASP A 26 2.76 -10.30 8.83
CA ASP A 26 1.87 -11.47 8.77
C ASP A 26 0.41 -11.06 8.61
N GLY A 27 -0.01 -9.98 9.26
CA GLY A 27 -1.34 -9.41 9.09
C GLY A 27 -1.60 -8.93 7.68
N ILE A 28 -0.60 -8.29 7.04
CA ILE A 28 -0.68 -7.87 5.64
C ILE A 28 -0.82 -9.09 4.73
N LEU A 29 0.04 -10.10 4.92
CA LEU A 29 0.03 -11.31 4.10
C LEU A 29 -1.28 -12.08 4.21
N ALA A 30 -1.93 -12.05 5.35
CA ALA A 30 -3.22 -12.70 5.56
C ALA A 30 -4.36 -12.05 4.75
N CYS A 31 -4.18 -10.84 4.25
CA CYS A 31 -5.18 -10.10 3.48
C CYS A 31 -5.03 -10.24 1.97
N VAL A 32 -3.98 -10.90 1.49
CA VAL A 32 -3.66 -10.94 0.05
C VAL A 32 -3.71 -12.35 -0.51
N THR A 33 -3.95 -12.44 -1.83
CA THR A 33 -3.93 -13.72 -2.53
C THR A 33 -2.50 -14.28 -2.63
N PRO A 34 -2.35 -15.61 -2.84
CA PRO A 34 -1.01 -16.19 -3.02
C PRO A 34 -0.20 -15.60 -4.17
N ASP A 35 -0.89 -15.15 -5.22
CA ASP A 35 -0.27 -14.54 -6.41
C ASP A 35 -0.35 -13.01 -6.40
N PHE A 36 -0.53 -12.41 -5.24
CA PHE A 36 -0.65 -10.96 -5.08
C PHE A 36 0.45 -10.22 -5.85
N CYS A 37 0.06 -9.14 -6.52
CA CYS A 37 0.98 -8.30 -7.28
C CYS A 37 0.93 -6.86 -6.76
N TRP A 38 2.04 -6.34 -6.32
CA TRP A 38 2.19 -4.95 -5.94
C TRP A 38 3.02 -4.23 -6.99
N ILE A 39 2.40 -3.25 -7.65
CA ILE A 39 3.09 -2.34 -8.56
C ILE A 39 3.42 -1.10 -7.75
N MET A 40 4.69 -0.99 -7.36
CA MET A 40 5.13 0.09 -6.47
C MET A 40 5.24 1.41 -7.23
N ALA A 41 5.05 2.51 -6.52
CA ALA A 41 5.03 3.85 -7.11
C ALA A 41 6.40 4.29 -7.66
N ARG A 42 7.46 3.60 -7.29
CA ARG A 42 8.82 3.88 -7.75
C ARG A 42 9.53 2.57 -8.06
N GLY A 43 10.57 2.66 -8.88
CA GLY A 43 11.38 1.51 -9.22
C GLY A 43 11.89 1.59 -10.66
N PRO A 44 12.70 0.62 -11.07
CA PRO A 44 13.40 0.67 -12.35
C PRO A 44 12.59 0.19 -13.55
N GLU A 45 11.40 -0.36 -13.34
CA GLU A 45 10.65 -1.03 -14.42
C GLU A 45 9.63 -0.08 -15.04
N ALA A 46 10.11 0.89 -15.81
CA ALA A 46 9.23 1.84 -16.49
C ALA A 46 8.28 1.13 -17.46
N PRO A 47 7.02 1.54 -17.56
CA PRO A 47 6.38 2.66 -16.87
C PRO A 47 5.79 2.30 -15.51
N HIS A 48 5.98 1.08 -15.00
CA HIS A 48 5.24 0.56 -13.85
C HIS A 48 5.89 0.89 -12.51
N GLY A 49 7.21 0.92 -12.41
CA GLY A 49 7.93 1.06 -11.14
C GLY A 49 8.61 -0.24 -10.77
N ARG A 50 8.46 -0.70 -9.53
CA ARG A 50 8.94 -2.02 -9.10
C ARG A 50 7.73 -2.95 -8.97
N ILE A 51 7.83 -4.11 -9.58
CA ILE A 51 6.77 -5.12 -9.52
C ILE A 51 7.17 -6.22 -8.54
N VAL A 52 6.32 -6.44 -7.53
CA VAL A 52 6.53 -7.45 -6.49
C VAL A 52 5.39 -8.46 -6.60
N THR A 53 5.70 -9.71 -6.91
CA THR A 53 4.71 -10.75 -7.14
C THR A 53 4.87 -11.89 -6.13
N GLY A 54 3.77 -12.28 -5.49
CA GLY A 54 3.71 -13.37 -4.54
C GLY A 54 3.97 -12.94 -3.11
N ARG A 55 3.58 -13.81 -2.17
CA ARG A 55 3.69 -13.51 -0.73
C ARG A 55 5.13 -13.44 -0.24
N ASP A 56 6.02 -14.31 -0.76
CA ASP A 56 7.42 -14.28 -0.33
C ASP A 56 8.12 -13.01 -0.76
N ALA A 57 7.89 -12.57 -2.02
CA ALA A 57 8.46 -11.32 -2.51
C ALA A 57 7.86 -10.12 -1.77
N LEU A 58 6.56 -10.17 -1.43
CA LEU A 58 5.92 -9.13 -0.64
C LEU A 58 6.55 -9.04 0.76
N ARG A 59 6.76 -10.17 1.43
CA ARG A 59 7.44 -10.20 2.74
C ARG A 59 8.81 -9.55 2.66
N ALA A 60 9.60 -9.92 1.64
CA ALA A 60 10.94 -9.36 1.46
C ALA A 60 10.90 -7.85 1.23
N ALA A 61 9.97 -7.36 0.42
CA ALA A 61 9.82 -5.93 0.15
C ALA A 61 9.42 -5.16 1.40
N LEU A 62 8.53 -5.72 2.23
CA LEU A 62 8.11 -5.08 3.48
C LEU A 62 9.23 -5.03 4.51
N LEU A 63 10.03 -6.09 4.62
CA LEU A 63 11.21 -6.12 5.49
C LEU A 63 12.25 -5.10 5.04
N GLU A 64 12.48 -5.00 3.74
CA GLU A 64 13.38 -4.01 3.17
C GLU A 64 12.93 -2.58 3.51
N ARG A 65 11.63 -2.31 3.42
CA ARG A 65 11.07 -1.01 3.77
C ARG A 65 11.31 -0.67 5.24
N GLU A 66 11.17 -1.63 6.14
CA GLU A 66 11.42 -1.41 7.57
C GLU A 66 12.90 -1.12 7.86
N GLN A 67 13.80 -1.62 7.02
CA GLN A 67 15.23 -1.30 7.13
C GLN A 67 15.56 0.09 6.61
N GLU A 68 14.80 0.59 5.65
CA GLU A 68 15.02 1.91 5.04
C GLU A 68 14.36 3.04 5.81
N LEU A 69 13.18 2.77 6.40
CA LEU A 69 12.34 3.78 7.04
C LEU A 69 12.05 3.44 8.49
N THR A 70 11.92 4.48 9.30
CA THR A 70 11.44 4.35 10.69
C THR A 70 10.28 5.32 10.92
N GLY A 71 9.46 5.03 11.92
CA GLY A 71 8.33 5.89 12.26
C GLY A 71 7.27 5.97 11.17
N ILE A 72 7.08 4.90 10.41
CA ILE A 72 6.10 4.87 9.33
C ILE A 72 4.70 5.02 9.91
N ARG A 73 3.96 6.02 9.40
CA ARG A 73 2.61 6.30 9.84
C ARG A 73 1.73 6.63 8.63
N PHE A 74 0.60 5.93 8.55
CA PHE A 74 -0.45 6.21 7.57
C PHE A 74 -1.58 6.94 8.27
N SER A 75 -2.08 7.99 7.63
CA SER A 75 -3.15 8.83 8.15
C SER A 75 -4.04 9.32 7.01
N GLU A 76 -5.15 9.95 7.36
CA GLU A 76 -6.11 10.51 6.41
C GLU A 76 -6.57 9.47 5.38
N ALA A 77 -6.70 8.22 5.81
CA ALA A 77 -7.02 7.11 4.92
C ALA A 77 -8.50 7.10 4.55
N GLN A 78 -8.78 6.95 3.26
CA GLN A 78 -10.12 6.76 2.71
C GLN A 78 -10.09 5.60 1.74
N VAL A 79 -11.15 4.79 1.75
CA VAL A 79 -11.29 3.65 0.85
C VAL A 79 -12.71 3.64 0.29
N PHE A 80 -12.81 3.50 -1.04
CA PHE A 80 -14.12 3.50 -1.70
C PHE A 80 -14.11 2.59 -2.92
N ALA A 81 -15.31 2.16 -3.32
CA ALA A 81 -15.50 1.30 -4.48
C ALA A 81 -15.51 2.13 -5.76
N ALA A 82 -14.89 1.60 -6.81
CA ALA A 82 -14.87 2.21 -8.14
C ALA A 82 -15.01 1.10 -9.18
N GLY A 83 -16.25 0.72 -9.48
CA GLY A 83 -16.56 -0.41 -10.35
C GLY A 83 -16.01 -1.71 -9.73
N ASP A 84 -15.21 -2.44 -10.48
CA ASP A 84 -14.58 -3.68 -10.01
C ASP A 84 -13.31 -3.43 -9.19
N ASN A 85 -12.92 -2.18 -9.03
CA ASN A 85 -11.73 -1.80 -8.29
C ASN A 85 -12.10 -1.19 -6.93
N VAL A 86 -11.13 -1.15 -6.06
CA VAL A 86 -11.19 -0.40 -4.81
C VAL A 86 -10.08 0.64 -4.84
N ILE A 87 -10.39 1.85 -4.45
CA ILE A 87 -9.43 2.95 -4.42
C ILE A 87 -9.16 3.31 -2.97
N GLY A 88 -7.88 3.39 -2.60
CA GLY A 88 -7.45 3.85 -1.29
C GLY A 88 -6.59 5.10 -1.42
N THR A 89 -6.90 6.14 -0.66
CA THR A 89 -6.07 7.34 -0.58
C THR A 89 -5.59 7.53 0.85
N PHE A 90 -4.40 8.09 1.00
CA PHE A 90 -3.79 8.24 2.32
C PHE A 90 -2.69 9.28 2.30
N ARG A 91 -2.24 9.64 3.50
CA ARG A 91 -0.98 10.35 3.73
C ARG A 91 -0.03 9.40 4.44
N MET A 92 1.23 9.38 4.04
CA MET A 92 2.25 8.59 4.72
C MET A 92 3.39 9.48 5.15
N SER A 93 3.79 9.37 6.40
CA SER A 93 4.98 10.04 6.93
C SER A 93 5.93 9.01 7.52
N ALA A 94 7.21 9.30 7.42
CA ALA A 94 8.27 8.44 7.92
C ALA A 94 9.58 9.22 7.99
N THR A 95 10.61 8.59 8.53
CA THR A 95 11.98 9.11 8.50
C THR A 95 12.87 8.11 7.79
N ARG A 96 13.67 8.59 6.84
CA ARG A 96 14.64 7.74 6.15
C ARG A 96 15.85 7.54 7.06
N ARG A 97 16.19 6.26 7.31
CA ARG A 97 17.28 5.92 8.25
C ARG A 97 18.65 6.37 7.76
N ALA A 98 18.88 6.35 6.45
CA ALA A 98 20.19 6.63 5.88
C ALA A 98 20.66 8.06 6.12
N ASP A 99 19.76 9.04 6.10
CA ASP A 99 20.10 10.46 6.18
C ASP A 99 19.18 11.27 7.11
N ASN A 100 18.30 10.61 7.86
CA ASN A 100 17.32 11.24 8.73
C ASN A 100 16.35 12.18 8.01
N ALA A 101 16.20 12.05 6.70
CA ALA A 101 15.30 12.89 5.95
C ALA A 101 13.84 12.56 6.28
N ALA A 102 13.04 13.60 6.43
CA ALA A 102 11.59 13.44 6.62
C ALA A 102 10.93 13.08 5.29
N ILE A 103 10.07 12.06 5.32
CA ILE A 103 9.25 11.66 4.19
C ILE A 103 7.82 12.00 4.52
N ASP A 104 7.15 12.69 3.60
CA ASP A 104 5.75 13.07 3.72
C ASP A 104 5.16 13.05 2.32
N LEU A 105 4.25 12.10 2.07
CA LEU A 105 3.69 11.91 0.75
C LEU A 105 2.21 11.62 0.81
N ARG A 106 1.55 11.81 -0.31
CA ARG A 106 0.16 11.37 -0.50
C ARG A 106 0.16 10.22 -1.48
N GLY A 107 -0.62 9.21 -1.16
CA GLY A 107 -0.75 8.03 -1.99
C GLY A 107 -2.17 7.80 -2.47
N CYS A 108 -2.25 7.17 -3.62
CA CYS A 108 -3.49 6.65 -4.19
C CYS A 108 -3.18 5.25 -4.70
N ASP A 109 -3.84 4.27 -4.14
CA ASP A 109 -3.67 2.87 -4.53
C ASP A 109 -4.93 2.36 -5.22
N ILE A 110 -4.74 1.67 -6.33
CA ILE A 110 -5.82 1.00 -7.04
C ILE A 110 -5.70 -0.50 -6.75
N TYR A 111 -6.74 -1.06 -6.12
CA TYR A 111 -6.76 -2.46 -5.70
C TYR A 111 -7.69 -3.28 -6.56
N THR A 112 -7.33 -4.55 -6.81
CA THR A 112 -8.27 -5.57 -7.25
C THR A 112 -8.47 -6.59 -6.13
N VAL A 113 -9.66 -7.18 -6.07
CA VAL A 113 -10.03 -8.15 -5.03
C VAL A 113 -10.51 -9.42 -5.72
N ARG A 114 -10.10 -10.58 -5.20
CA ARG A 114 -10.52 -11.88 -5.70
C ARG A 114 -10.69 -12.83 -4.53
N ASP A 115 -11.84 -13.50 -4.47
CA ASP A 115 -12.14 -14.49 -3.42
C ASP A 115 -11.99 -13.93 -2.00
N GLY A 116 -12.39 -12.68 -1.79
CA GLY A 116 -12.35 -12.05 -0.48
C GLY A 116 -10.96 -11.59 -0.02
N LEU A 117 -9.97 -11.64 -0.92
CA LEU A 117 -8.59 -11.21 -0.64
C LEU A 117 -8.15 -10.17 -1.66
N ILE A 118 -7.15 -9.38 -1.29
CA ILE A 118 -6.58 -8.37 -2.19
C ILE A 118 -5.64 -9.09 -3.17
N ALA A 119 -5.93 -8.96 -4.48
CA ALA A 119 -5.16 -9.63 -5.52
C ALA A 119 -4.07 -8.75 -6.12
N SER A 120 -4.27 -7.42 -6.13
CA SER A 120 -3.24 -6.50 -6.61
C SER A 120 -3.37 -5.14 -5.94
N LYS A 121 -2.26 -4.42 -5.93
CA LYS A 121 -2.15 -3.05 -5.44
C LYS A 121 -1.26 -2.27 -6.40
N ASP A 122 -1.84 -1.30 -7.08
CA ASP A 122 -1.12 -0.43 -8.01
C ASP A 122 -1.03 0.96 -7.38
N SER A 123 0.19 1.36 -7.04
CA SER A 123 0.45 2.54 -6.22
C SER A 123 0.86 3.74 -7.05
N TYR A 124 0.24 4.88 -6.79
CA TYR A 124 0.54 6.18 -7.37
C TYR A 124 0.76 7.15 -6.23
N TRP A 125 2.00 7.55 -6.01
CA TRP A 125 2.36 8.39 -4.87
C TRP A 125 2.84 9.75 -5.35
N LYS A 126 2.49 10.76 -4.58
CA LYS A 126 2.89 12.13 -4.82
C LYS A 126 3.79 12.59 -3.68
N GLN A 127 5.06 12.76 -4.00
CA GLN A 127 6.03 13.30 -3.06
C GLN A 127 6.50 14.66 -3.58
N VAL A 128 6.28 15.69 -2.79
CA VAL A 128 6.59 17.06 -3.18
C VAL A 128 7.92 17.48 -2.59
N THR A 129 8.80 18.01 -3.45
CA THR A 129 10.06 18.61 -3.04
C THR A 129 9.90 20.13 -3.14
N PRO A 130 9.91 20.87 -2.00
CA PRO A 130 9.55 22.30 -2.01
C PRO A 130 10.43 23.18 -2.91
N ASP A 131 11.65 22.76 -3.18
CA ASP A 131 12.62 23.54 -3.93
C ASP A 131 12.58 23.29 -5.45
N VAL A 132 11.58 22.56 -5.91
CA VAL A 132 11.45 22.21 -7.32
C VAL A 132 10.32 22.94 -7.98
#